data_64bf4fa4cb1869d50c55e98ba1cdc87c
#
_entry.id   64bf4fa4cb1869d50c55e98ba1cdc87c
#
_cell.length_a   1.000
_cell.length_b   1.000
_cell.length_c   1.000
_cell.angle_alpha   90.00
_cell.angle_beta   90.00
_cell.angle_gamma   90.00
#
_symmetry.space_group_name_H-M   'P 1'
#
loop_
_entity.id
_entity.type
_entity.pdbx_description
1 polymer ?
#
loop_
_entity_poly.entity_id
_entity_poly.type
_entity_poly.pdbx_seq_one_letter_code
_entity_poly.pdbx_strand_id
1 'polypeptide(L)'
;LIAGISLGLRGLNQGIDFTGGRNYVVRFAEKVNTEDVLNLLEEKLTDAHTSVITIGSDDQVRISTNYKIADNSETIDDEVEQLIYDALQEELAQYEVSKEMFLKGYLLEEGKAVLASVDAENTLGVQSSQKVGPAIADDIKADAIWAILFSMVGIFFYIFIRFRNVSYSVGSIASLAHDVLFILG
;
A
#
# COMPACT_ATOMS: atom_id res chain seq x y z
N LEU A 1 -2.17 -14.80 -23.69
CA LEU A 1 -1.71 -16.09 -23.15
C LEU A 1 -0.77 -15.89 -21.95
N ILE A 2 0.31 -15.08 -22.07
CA ILE A 2 1.29 -14.85 -21.00
C ILE A 2 0.62 -14.24 -19.76
N ALA A 3 -0.20 -13.20 -19.92
CA ALA A 3 -0.93 -12.55 -18.83
C ALA A 3 -1.88 -13.51 -18.09
N GLY A 4 -2.63 -14.36 -18.83
CA GLY A 4 -3.51 -15.35 -18.24
C GLY A 4 -2.76 -16.44 -17.46
N ILE A 5 -1.58 -16.85 -17.93
CA ILE A 5 -0.71 -17.81 -17.23
C ILE A 5 -0.10 -17.16 -15.98
N SER A 6 0.38 -15.92 -16.08
CA SER A 6 0.92 -15.16 -14.96
C SER A 6 -0.12 -14.98 -13.84
N LEU A 7 -1.32 -14.55 -14.20
CA LEU A 7 -2.44 -14.39 -13.27
C LEU A 7 -2.84 -15.71 -12.58
N GLY A 8 -2.82 -16.83 -13.32
CA GLY A 8 -3.14 -18.16 -12.78
C GLY A 8 -2.06 -18.74 -11.87
N LEU A 9 -0.79 -18.41 -12.09
CA LEU A 9 0.35 -18.92 -11.32
C LEU A 9 0.75 -18.04 -10.14
N ARG A 10 0.68 -16.71 -10.30
CA ARG A 10 1.13 -15.74 -9.30
C ARG A 10 -0.02 -15.08 -8.53
N GLY A 11 -1.25 -15.14 -9.06
CA GLY A 11 -2.37 -14.39 -8.53
C GLY A 11 -2.22 -12.87 -8.75
N LEU A 12 -3.11 -12.10 -8.15
CA LEU A 12 -3.06 -10.63 -8.14
C LEU A 12 -2.28 -10.16 -6.92
N ASN A 13 -1.26 -9.33 -7.14
CA ASN A 13 -0.63 -8.59 -6.04
C ASN A 13 -1.52 -7.37 -5.70
N GLN A 14 -2.42 -7.57 -4.75
CA GLN A 14 -3.42 -6.57 -4.35
C GLN A 14 -2.86 -5.67 -3.25
N GLY A 15 -3.03 -4.36 -3.41
CA GLY A 15 -2.74 -3.39 -2.34
C GLY A 15 -3.69 -3.56 -1.15
N ILE A 16 -3.40 -2.86 -0.04
CA ILE A 16 -4.20 -2.93 1.19
C ILE A 16 -5.64 -2.45 1.02
N ASP A 17 -5.92 -1.64 0.02
CA ASP A 17 -7.28 -1.20 -0.32
C ASP A 17 -8.18 -2.39 -0.71
N PHE A 18 -7.57 -3.47 -1.20
CA PHE A 18 -8.27 -4.69 -1.60
C PHE A 18 -8.07 -5.87 -0.63
N THR A 19 -7.04 -5.88 0.19
CA THR A 19 -6.77 -6.97 1.13
C THR A 19 -7.08 -6.61 2.57
N GLY A 20 -7.22 -5.33 2.84
CA GLY A 20 -7.13 -4.78 4.17
C GLY A 20 -5.67 -4.72 4.64
N GLY A 21 -5.33 -3.77 5.47
CA GLY A 21 -3.98 -3.61 5.98
C GLY A 21 -3.75 -2.24 6.61
N ARG A 22 -2.49 -2.00 6.97
CA ARG A 22 -1.99 -0.72 7.48
C ARG A 22 -0.90 -0.21 6.58
N ASN A 23 -0.95 1.08 6.28
CA ASN A 23 0.09 1.83 5.58
C ASN A 23 0.74 2.81 6.54
N TYR A 24 2.06 2.78 6.60
CA TYR A 24 2.86 3.79 7.28
C TYR A 24 3.76 4.45 6.25
N VAL A 25 3.72 5.77 6.17
CA VAL A 25 4.70 6.54 5.39
C VAL A 25 5.76 7.01 6.36
N VAL A 26 7.00 6.56 6.17
CA VAL A 26 8.13 6.86 7.05
C VAL A 26 9.19 7.61 6.26
N ARG A 27 9.67 8.73 6.81
CA ARG A 27 10.80 9.48 6.28
C ARG A 27 12.03 9.28 7.17
N PHE A 28 13.14 8.96 6.53
CA PHE A 28 14.43 8.76 7.17
C PHE A 28 15.33 10.01 7.01
N ALA A 29 16.40 10.07 7.79
CA ALA A 29 17.39 11.14 7.68
C ALA A 29 18.24 11.02 6.41
N GLU A 30 18.42 9.81 5.93
CA GLU A 30 19.22 9.47 4.75
C GLU A 30 18.44 8.55 3.82
N LYS A 31 18.98 8.38 2.61
CA LYS A 31 18.43 7.42 1.64
C LYS A 31 18.51 6.00 2.19
N VAL A 32 17.39 5.29 2.12
CA VAL A 32 17.29 3.88 2.56
C VAL A 32 17.05 2.94 1.39
N ASN A 33 17.53 1.71 1.54
CA ASN A 33 17.24 0.63 0.62
C ASN A 33 15.93 -0.07 1.06
N THR A 34 14.93 -0.08 0.19
CA THR A 34 13.63 -0.69 0.47
C THR A 34 13.72 -2.19 0.74
N GLU A 35 14.68 -2.90 0.16
CA GLU A 35 14.89 -4.34 0.37
C GLU A 35 15.43 -4.62 1.77
N ASP A 36 16.38 -3.80 2.26
CA ASP A 36 16.91 -3.93 3.62
C ASP A 36 15.84 -3.64 4.66
N VAL A 37 15.05 -2.58 4.47
CA VAL A 37 13.92 -2.24 5.33
C VAL A 37 12.87 -3.37 5.33
N LEU A 38 12.56 -3.95 4.15
CA LEU A 38 11.62 -5.05 4.04
C LEU A 38 12.10 -6.28 4.84
N ASN A 39 13.35 -6.66 4.70
CA ASN A 39 13.94 -7.82 5.42
C ASN A 39 13.85 -7.63 6.94
N LEU A 40 14.17 -6.44 7.45
CA LEU A 40 14.06 -6.12 8.89
C LEU A 40 12.61 -6.22 9.38
N LEU A 41 11.65 -5.78 8.57
CA LEU A 41 10.22 -5.84 8.92
C LEU A 41 9.67 -7.26 8.85
N GLU A 42 10.04 -8.07 7.86
CA GLU A 42 9.59 -9.47 7.73
C GLU A 42 10.07 -10.34 8.90
N GLU A 43 11.24 -10.04 9.45
CA GLU A 43 11.75 -10.72 10.66
C GLU A 43 10.85 -10.49 11.88
N LYS A 44 10.24 -9.31 12.01
CA LYS A 44 9.38 -8.92 13.13
C LYS A 44 7.89 -9.17 12.88
N LEU A 45 7.42 -8.93 11.65
CA LEU A 45 6.03 -9.07 11.23
C LEU A 45 5.80 -10.45 10.59
N THR A 46 6.02 -11.50 11.38
CA THR A 46 5.86 -12.89 10.93
C THR A 46 4.39 -13.19 10.57
N ASP A 47 4.18 -14.08 9.59
CA ASP A 47 2.85 -14.49 9.10
C ASP A 47 2.02 -13.33 8.49
N ALA A 48 2.68 -12.25 8.06
CA ALA A 48 2.05 -11.12 7.40
C ALA A 48 2.63 -10.90 6.00
N HIS A 49 1.79 -10.40 5.09
CA HIS A 49 2.29 -9.86 3.84
C HIS A 49 2.73 -8.41 4.07
N THR A 50 4.03 -8.18 3.95
CA THR A 50 4.62 -6.85 4.11
C THR A 50 5.23 -6.40 2.79
N SER A 51 5.10 -5.14 2.44
CA SER A 51 5.76 -4.54 1.30
C SER A 51 6.30 -3.16 1.63
N VAL A 52 7.44 -2.81 1.05
CA VAL A 52 8.11 -1.52 1.21
C VAL A 52 8.38 -0.93 -0.15
N ILE A 53 7.90 0.28 -0.40
CA ILE A 53 8.12 1.00 -1.65
C ILE A 53 8.57 2.43 -1.38
N THR A 54 9.47 2.95 -2.20
CA THR A 54 9.86 4.36 -2.16
C THR A 54 8.69 5.25 -2.61
N ILE A 55 8.45 6.36 -1.93
CA ILE A 55 7.38 7.30 -2.25
C ILE A 55 7.88 8.75 -2.17
N GLY A 56 7.77 9.46 -3.26
CA GLY A 56 8.21 10.87 -3.34
C GLY A 56 9.71 11.00 -3.48
N SER A 57 10.44 10.99 -2.36
CA SER A 57 11.91 11.11 -2.31
C SER A 57 12.58 9.81 -1.90
N ASP A 58 13.89 9.69 -2.16
CA ASP A 58 14.67 8.47 -1.88
C ASP A 58 14.85 8.16 -0.37
N ASP A 59 14.52 9.13 0.49
CA ASP A 59 14.56 9.06 1.95
C ASP A 59 13.19 8.70 2.55
N GLN A 60 12.16 8.50 1.71
CA GLN A 60 10.80 8.25 2.17
C GLN A 60 10.25 6.94 1.61
N VAL A 61 9.72 6.09 2.48
CA VAL A 61 9.13 4.81 2.12
C VAL A 61 7.71 4.68 2.63
N ARG A 62 6.91 3.90 1.90
CA ARG A 62 5.63 3.39 2.38
C ARG A 62 5.81 1.93 2.78
N ILE A 63 5.50 1.64 4.03
CA ILE A 63 5.42 0.31 4.60
C ILE A 63 3.96 -0.10 4.62
N SER A 64 3.61 -1.20 3.94
CA SER A 64 2.26 -1.76 3.91
C SER A 64 2.29 -3.14 4.52
N THR A 65 1.41 -3.43 5.48
CA THR A 65 1.33 -4.75 6.13
C THR A 65 -0.10 -5.12 6.49
N ASN A 66 -0.44 -6.41 6.36
CA ASN A 66 -1.72 -6.97 6.81
C ASN A 66 -1.60 -7.72 8.14
N TYR A 67 -0.54 -7.48 8.92
CA TYR A 67 -0.32 -8.13 10.20
C TYR A 67 -1.52 -7.98 11.12
N LYS A 68 -2.08 -9.12 11.57
CA LYS A 68 -3.26 -9.22 12.45
C LYS A 68 -4.40 -8.26 12.06
N ILE A 69 -4.65 -8.04 10.76
CA ILE A 69 -5.64 -7.04 10.31
C ILE A 69 -7.08 -7.43 10.65
N ALA A 70 -7.37 -8.72 10.87
CA ALA A 70 -8.67 -9.20 11.29
C ALA A 70 -8.98 -8.88 12.77
N ASP A 71 -7.97 -8.57 13.57
CA ASP A 71 -8.14 -8.15 14.96
C ASP A 71 -8.35 -6.62 15.01
N ASN A 72 -9.50 -6.21 15.52
CA ASN A 72 -9.90 -4.81 15.62
C ASN A 72 -9.60 -4.19 16.99
N SER A 73 -8.83 -4.87 17.87
CA SER A 73 -8.43 -4.27 19.13
C SER A 73 -7.47 -3.09 18.93
N GLU A 74 -7.64 -2.02 19.70
CA GLU A 74 -6.74 -0.85 19.65
C GLU A 74 -5.29 -1.22 20.00
N THR A 75 -5.12 -2.26 20.82
CA THR A 75 -3.78 -2.75 21.24
C THR A 75 -2.94 -3.30 20.09
N ILE A 76 -3.57 -3.76 18.99
CA ILE A 76 -2.84 -4.27 17.83
C ILE A 76 -2.21 -3.13 17.02
N ASP A 77 -2.83 -1.98 16.97
CA ASP A 77 -2.25 -0.83 16.28
C ASP A 77 -0.97 -0.39 17.01
N ASP A 78 -1.00 -0.32 18.35
CA ASP A 78 0.19 -0.04 19.17
C ASP A 78 1.27 -1.14 19.05
N GLU A 79 0.85 -2.42 18.93
CA GLU A 79 1.77 -3.56 18.73
C GLU A 79 2.49 -3.44 17.37
N VAL A 80 1.76 -3.13 16.29
CA VAL A 80 2.35 -2.97 14.96
C VAL A 80 3.34 -1.81 14.93
N GLU A 81 2.98 -0.68 15.53
CA GLU A 81 3.86 0.49 15.64
C GLU A 81 5.14 0.16 16.45
N GLN A 82 5.00 -0.64 17.51
CA GLN A 82 6.14 -1.10 18.27
C GLN A 82 7.06 -2.02 17.45
N LEU A 83 6.48 -2.98 16.71
CA LEU A 83 7.25 -3.90 15.88
C LEU A 83 7.97 -3.18 14.73
N ILE A 84 7.34 -2.16 14.12
CA ILE A 84 7.97 -1.34 13.09
C ILE A 84 9.14 -0.54 13.69
N TYR A 85 8.94 0.09 14.86
CA TYR A 85 10.01 0.80 15.56
C TYR A 85 11.18 -0.12 15.92
N ASP A 86 10.89 -1.32 16.49
CA ASP A 86 11.88 -2.30 16.87
C ASP A 86 12.66 -2.86 15.66
N ALA A 87 11.99 -3.02 14.51
CA ALA A 87 12.64 -3.45 13.29
C ALA A 87 13.63 -2.40 12.75
N LEU A 88 13.30 -1.12 12.91
CA LEU A 88 14.11 0.00 12.43
C LEU A 88 15.08 0.55 13.50
N GLN A 89 15.16 -0.10 14.67
CA GLN A 89 15.91 0.43 15.81
C GLN A 89 17.40 0.64 15.51
N GLU A 90 18.03 -0.20 14.70
CA GLU A 90 19.44 -0.04 14.34
C GLU A 90 19.68 1.25 13.55
N GLU A 91 18.79 1.58 12.59
CA GLU A 91 18.85 2.81 11.81
C GLU A 91 18.54 4.06 12.65
N LEU A 92 17.63 3.93 13.61
CA LEU A 92 17.18 5.02 14.46
C LEU A 92 18.14 5.30 15.63
N ALA A 93 18.87 4.28 16.12
CA ALA A 93 19.73 4.37 17.29
C ALA A 93 20.88 5.36 17.13
N GLN A 94 21.41 5.51 15.91
CA GLN A 94 22.50 6.47 15.65
C GLN A 94 22.13 7.93 15.95
N TYR A 95 20.82 8.24 15.92
CA TYR A 95 20.28 9.59 16.20
C TYR A 95 19.59 9.71 17.57
N GLU A 96 19.64 8.64 18.39
CA GLU A 96 18.96 8.58 19.70
C GLU A 96 17.43 8.77 19.60
N VAL A 97 16.78 8.25 18.53
CA VAL A 97 15.33 8.41 18.29
C VAL A 97 14.55 7.50 19.24
N SER A 98 13.67 8.06 20.06
CA SER A 98 12.70 7.30 20.85
C SER A 98 11.47 6.90 20.03
N LYS A 99 10.70 5.89 20.48
CA LYS A 99 9.44 5.52 19.84
C LYS A 99 8.48 6.70 19.70
N GLU A 100 8.38 7.54 20.73
CA GLU A 100 7.50 8.71 20.69
C GLU A 100 7.92 9.70 19.61
N MET A 101 9.22 9.97 19.47
CA MET A 101 9.76 10.81 18.40
C MET A 101 9.51 10.19 17.03
N PHE A 102 9.75 8.89 16.89
CA PHE A 102 9.50 8.18 15.63
C PHE A 102 8.05 8.29 15.16
N LEU A 103 7.07 8.13 16.07
CA LEU A 103 5.65 8.17 15.75
C LEU A 103 5.09 9.58 15.58
N LYS A 104 5.55 10.55 16.36
CA LYS A 104 5.06 11.94 16.33
C LYS A 104 5.83 12.86 15.37
N GLY A 105 6.97 12.39 14.87
CA GLY A 105 7.89 13.16 14.06
C GLY A 105 9.01 13.80 14.87
N TYR A 106 10.19 13.87 14.27
CA TYR A 106 11.38 14.47 14.88
C TYR A 106 12.20 15.28 13.86
N LEU A 107 13.06 16.13 14.36
CA LEU A 107 14.06 16.87 13.59
C LEU A 107 15.44 16.46 14.09
N LEU A 108 16.47 16.63 13.26
CA LEU A 108 17.85 16.44 13.69
C LEU A 108 18.50 17.79 14.00
N GLU A 109 18.90 17.97 15.26
CA GLU A 109 19.68 19.11 15.73
C GLU A 109 21.05 18.63 16.23
N GLU A 110 22.12 19.13 15.65
CA GLU A 110 23.50 18.71 15.97
C GLU A 110 23.70 17.16 15.92
N GLY A 111 22.97 16.46 15.03
CA GLY A 111 23.06 15.02 14.87
C GLY A 111 22.24 14.18 15.88
N LYS A 112 21.41 14.82 16.72
CA LYS A 112 20.49 14.15 17.65
C LYS A 112 19.05 14.44 17.31
N ALA A 113 18.17 13.44 17.57
CA ALA A 113 16.75 13.61 17.38
C ALA A 113 16.14 14.49 18.48
N VAL A 114 15.32 15.44 18.05
CA VAL A 114 14.50 16.30 18.91
C VAL A 114 13.05 16.18 18.45
N LEU A 115 12.12 16.04 19.40
CA LEU A 115 10.69 15.95 19.07
C LEU A 115 10.25 17.19 18.28
N ALA A 116 9.65 16.96 17.11
CA ALA A 116 9.18 18.05 16.26
C ALA A 116 7.99 18.78 16.89
N SER A 117 7.91 20.10 16.68
CA SER A 117 6.70 20.84 17.00
C SER A 117 5.59 20.53 16.00
N VAL A 118 4.32 20.77 16.37
CA VAL A 118 3.14 20.49 15.53
C VAL A 118 3.19 21.19 14.16
N ASP A 119 3.82 22.33 14.09
CA ASP A 119 3.93 23.15 12.87
C ASP A 119 5.28 22.96 12.13
N ALA A 120 6.09 21.97 12.55
CA ALA A 120 7.40 21.76 11.94
C ALA A 120 7.26 21.19 10.52
N GLU A 121 7.94 21.82 9.58
CA GLU A 121 8.06 21.31 8.21
C GLU A 121 9.21 20.29 8.11
N ASN A 122 9.12 19.38 7.14
CA ASN A 122 10.16 18.38 6.84
C ASN A 122 10.57 17.48 8.03
N THR A 123 9.61 17.09 8.84
CA THR A 123 9.84 16.15 9.94
C THR A 123 10.27 14.78 9.44
N LEU A 124 11.08 14.09 10.23
CA LEU A 124 11.48 12.69 10.06
C LEU A 124 10.56 11.77 10.88
N GLY A 125 10.61 10.47 10.64
CA GLY A 125 9.75 9.48 11.29
C GLY A 125 8.45 9.25 10.54
N VAL A 126 7.39 8.83 11.24
CA VAL A 126 6.09 8.51 10.65
C VAL A 126 5.37 9.78 10.22
N GLN A 127 5.15 9.91 8.90
CA GLN A 127 4.46 11.05 8.29
C GLN A 127 2.94 10.85 8.22
N SER A 128 2.52 9.62 8.00
CA SER A 128 1.11 9.23 8.00
C SER A 128 0.93 7.77 8.34
N SER A 129 -0.19 7.47 8.99
CA SER A 129 -0.66 6.11 9.27
C SER A 129 -2.09 5.97 8.78
N GLN A 130 -2.37 4.91 8.02
CA GLN A 130 -3.70 4.62 7.49
C GLN A 130 -4.02 3.15 7.68
N LYS A 131 -5.25 2.84 8.09
CA LYS A 131 -5.76 1.48 8.27
C LYS A 131 -6.99 1.27 7.42
N VAL A 132 -7.00 0.18 6.65
CA VAL A 132 -8.17 -0.29 5.90
C VAL A 132 -8.59 -1.63 6.48
N GLY A 133 -9.78 -1.68 7.08
CA GLY A 133 -10.32 -2.93 7.63
C GLY A 133 -10.71 -3.93 6.52
N PRO A 134 -10.69 -5.25 6.81
CA PRO A 134 -11.03 -6.28 5.83
C PRO A 134 -12.43 -6.12 5.21
N ALA A 135 -13.43 -5.73 6.01
CA ALA A 135 -14.79 -5.52 5.52
C ALA A 135 -14.87 -4.39 4.48
N ILE A 136 -14.15 -3.27 4.72
CA ILE A 136 -14.08 -2.16 3.77
C ILE A 136 -13.37 -2.59 2.50
N ALA A 137 -12.29 -3.37 2.61
CA ALA A 137 -11.55 -3.89 1.47
C ALA A 137 -12.42 -4.83 0.61
N ASP A 138 -13.25 -5.67 1.21
CA ASP A 138 -14.17 -6.56 0.50
C ASP A 138 -15.28 -5.78 -0.22
N ASP A 139 -15.82 -4.72 0.40
CA ASP A 139 -16.78 -3.82 -0.24
C ASP A 139 -16.16 -3.13 -1.45
N ILE A 140 -14.93 -2.59 -1.32
CA ILE A 140 -14.20 -1.95 -2.44
C ILE A 140 -13.98 -2.93 -3.59
N LYS A 141 -13.64 -4.20 -3.31
CA LYS A 141 -13.50 -5.24 -4.35
C LYS A 141 -14.82 -5.47 -5.10
N ALA A 142 -15.91 -5.64 -4.35
CA ALA A 142 -17.22 -5.87 -4.93
C ALA A 142 -17.63 -4.69 -5.82
N ASP A 143 -17.48 -3.47 -5.33
CA ASP A 143 -17.81 -2.25 -6.06
C ASP A 143 -16.94 -2.08 -7.31
N ALA A 144 -15.65 -2.39 -7.25
CA ALA A 144 -14.75 -2.34 -8.40
C ALA A 144 -15.19 -3.32 -9.51
N ILE A 145 -15.57 -4.55 -9.16
CA ILE A 145 -16.07 -5.54 -10.12
C ILE A 145 -17.36 -5.06 -10.78
N TRP A 146 -18.32 -4.56 -9.99
CA TRP A 146 -19.57 -4.03 -10.51
C TRP A 146 -19.36 -2.80 -11.40
N ALA A 147 -18.45 -1.89 -11.02
CA ALA A 147 -18.11 -0.72 -11.82
C ALA A 147 -17.55 -1.11 -13.19
N ILE A 148 -16.65 -2.12 -13.25
CA ILE A 148 -16.11 -2.64 -14.50
C ILE A 148 -17.23 -3.23 -15.37
N LEU A 149 -18.08 -4.09 -14.80
CA LEU A 149 -19.18 -4.70 -15.54
C LEU A 149 -20.17 -3.66 -16.11
N PHE A 150 -20.60 -2.69 -15.29
CA PHE A 150 -21.49 -1.63 -15.76
C PHE A 150 -20.84 -0.74 -16.80
N SER A 151 -19.55 -0.43 -16.69
CA SER A 151 -18.86 0.36 -17.71
C SER A 151 -18.76 -0.39 -19.04
N MET A 152 -18.49 -1.70 -19.03
CA MET A 152 -18.47 -2.53 -20.24
C MET A 152 -19.85 -2.59 -20.91
N VAL A 153 -20.92 -2.73 -20.15
CA VAL A 153 -22.31 -2.70 -20.65
C VAL A 153 -22.63 -1.33 -21.26
N GLY A 154 -22.25 -0.24 -20.58
CA GLY A 154 -22.45 1.13 -21.09
C GLY A 154 -21.72 1.37 -22.41
N ILE A 155 -20.47 0.93 -22.53
CA ILE A 155 -19.66 1.03 -23.74
C ILE A 155 -20.28 0.19 -24.86
N PHE A 156 -20.75 -1.03 -24.56
CA PHE A 156 -21.45 -1.89 -25.52
C PHE A 156 -22.64 -1.18 -26.13
N PHE A 157 -23.56 -0.66 -25.30
CA PHE A 157 -24.76 0.02 -25.80
C PHE A 157 -24.42 1.30 -26.53
N TYR A 158 -23.44 2.08 -26.05
CA TYR A 158 -23.01 3.28 -26.77
C TYR A 158 -22.53 2.96 -28.19
N ILE A 159 -21.66 1.97 -28.35
CA ILE A 159 -21.13 1.57 -29.68
C ILE A 159 -22.24 0.97 -30.54
N PHE A 160 -23.11 0.14 -29.95
CA PHE A 160 -24.24 -0.45 -30.68
C PHE A 160 -25.18 0.60 -31.26
N ILE A 161 -25.56 1.58 -30.44
CA ILE A 161 -26.46 2.68 -30.91
C ILE A 161 -25.75 3.55 -31.96
N ARG A 162 -24.45 3.82 -31.75
CA ARG A 162 -23.69 4.73 -32.65
C ARG A 162 -23.42 4.11 -34.00
N PHE A 163 -23.09 2.83 -34.06
CA PHE A 163 -22.70 2.13 -35.29
C PHE A 163 -23.79 1.19 -35.83
N ARG A 164 -24.84 0.92 -35.11
CA ARG A 164 -25.95 0.02 -35.45
C ARG A 164 -25.50 -1.37 -35.94
N ASN A 165 -24.38 -1.85 -35.44
CA ASN A 165 -23.82 -3.15 -35.81
C ASN A 165 -23.25 -3.85 -34.56
N VAL A 166 -23.80 -5.01 -34.26
CA VAL A 166 -23.43 -5.82 -33.07
C VAL A 166 -21.96 -6.24 -33.12
N SER A 167 -21.43 -6.54 -34.31
CA SER A 167 -20.04 -7.00 -34.46
C SER A 167 -19.01 -5.99 -33.94
N TYR A 168 -19.25 -4.70 -34.15
CA TYR A 168 -18.38 -3.63 -33.63
C TYR A 168 -18.46 -3.55 -32.10
N SER A 169 -19.65 -3.67 -31.54
CA SER A 169 -19.85 -3.63 -30.09
C SER A 169 -19.19 -4.82 -29.40
N VAL A 170 -19.38 -6.02 -29.94
CA VAL A 170 -18.74 -7.24 -29.40
C VAL A 170 -17.22 -7.17 -29.55
N GLY A 171 -16.71 -6.73 -30.70
CA GLY A 171 -15.27 -6.55 -30.91
C GLY A 171 -14.64 -5.58 -29.94
N SER A 172 -15.30 -4.45 -29.67
CA SER A 172 -14.84 -3.46 -28.67
C SER A 172 -14.78 -4.03 -27.26
N ILE A 173 -15.81 -4.76 -26.84
CA ILE A 173 -15.83 -5.38 -25.50
C ILE A 173 -14.75 -6.47 -25.38
N ALA A 174 -14.56 -7.27 -26.43
CA ALA A 174 -13.50 -8.29 -26.45
C ALA A 174 -12.10 -7.66 -26.34
N SER A 175 -11.86 -6.54 -27.04
CA SER A 175 -10.61 -5.77 -26.92
C SER A 175 -10.43 -5.21 -25.52
N LEU A 176 -11.45 -4.58 -24.94
CA LEU A 176 -11.39 -4.01 -23.60
C LEU A 176 -11.14 -5.08 -22.53
N ALA A 177 -11.82 -6.21 -22.63
CA ALA A 177 -11.60 -7.36 -21.74
C ALA A 177 -10.17 -7.91 -21.84
N HIS A 178 -9.65 -8.02 -23.08
CA HIS A 178 -8.26 -8.42 -23.32
C HIS A 178 -7.27 -7.45 -22.66
N ASP A 179 -7.48 -6.15 -22.82
CA ASP A 179 -6.59 -5.10 -22.29
C ASP A 179 -6.60 -5.08 -20.75
N VAL A 180 -7.78 -5.25 -20.14
CA VAL A 180 -7.91 -5.39 -18.68
C VAL A 180 -7.16 -6.63 -18.19
N LEU A 181 -7.32 -7.78 -18.87
CA LEU A 181 -6.58 -9.01 -18.51
C LEU A 181 -5.07 -8.86 -18.68
N PHE A 182 -4.64 -8.07 -19.66
CA PHE A 182 -3.22 -7.82 -19.90
C PHE A 182 -2.59 -6.93 -18.82
N ILE A 183 -3.33 -5.93 -18.33
CA ILE A 183 -2.87 -5.03 -17.26
C ILE A 183 -2.80 -5.76 -15.91
N LEU A 184 -3.74 -6.68 -15.66
CA LEU A 184 -3.83 -7.41 -14.40
C LEU A 184 -2.85 -8.59 -14.29
N GLY A 185 -2.32 -9.11 -15.41
CA GLY A 185 -1.44 -10.30 -15.48
C GLY A 185 0.00 -9.98 -15.73
#